data_53b2c18153152e70765f6de7f178f10d
#
_entry.id   53b2c18153152e70765f6de7f178f10d
#
_cell.length_a   1.000
_cell.length_b   1.000
_cell.length_c   1.000
_cell.angle_alpha   90.00
_cell.angle_beta   90.00
_cell.angle_gamma   90.00
#
_symmetry.space_group_name_H-M   'P 1'
#
loop_
_entity.id
_entity.type
_entity.pdbx_description
1 polymer ?
#
loop_
_entity_poly.entity_id
_entity_poly.type
_entity_poly.pdbx_seq_one_letter_code
_entity_poly.pdbx_strand_id
1 'polypeptide(L)'
;KQKALTEKDPVILFESMIALARKGDPKDKNSMLAALQSVNYDQLTESQQIDLIRAFELVMARMGMPDATAKAAIITYLDPHYPAKGGNELNRELIKVLAYLDAPKKKKKTVPLLSVAKDDNSAGQQSATNSSDLIMRNPQYGMDIAKILSKLPPLQQTFYATALSQVKTGWTPALLDEYFKWYYKAFNYKGGHSFVGFIDSSRKAALKNVPKDR
;
A
#
# COMPACT_ATOMS: atom_id res chain seq x y z
N LYS A 1 -0.66 28.98 10.49
CA LYS A 1 -0.48 28.38 9.17
C LYS A 1 0.95 28.51 8.69
N GLN A 2 1.47 29.72 8.49
CA GLN A 2 2.85 29.95 8.02
C GLN A 2 3.86 29.17 8.86
N LYS A 3 3.78 29.26 10.20
CA LYS A 3 4.64 28.53 11.13
C LYS A 3 4.56 26.99 10.94
N ALA A 4 3.36 26.46 10.69
CA ALA A 4 3.18 25.03 10.45
C ALA A 4 3.85 24.55 9.15
N LEU A 5 3.85 25.37 8.08
CA LEU A 5 4.47 25.04 6.79
C LEU A 5 6.02 25.11 6.83
N THR A 6 6.59 25.75 7.84
CA THR A 6 8.05 25.93 8.02
C THR A 6 8.60 25.17 9.21
N GLU A 7 7.78 24.28 9.81
CA GLU A 7 8.18 23.45 10.93
C GLU A 7 9.34 22.53 10.54
N LYS A 8 10.29 22.34 11.44
CA LYS A 8 11.51 21.55 11.22
C LYS A 8 11.45 20.17 11.87
N ASP A 9 10.71 20.05 12.97
CA ASP A 9 10.47 18.76 13.58
C ASP A 9 9.50 17.94 12.69
N PRO A 10 9.92 16.76 12.21
CA PRO A 10 9.09 15.97 11.29
C PRO A 10 7.73 15.58 11.90
N VAL A 11 7.69 15.20 13.18
CA VAL A 11 6.46 14.75 13.85
C VAL A 11 5.47 15.92 13.96
N ILE A 12 5.96 17.07 14.44
CA ILE A 12 5.12 18.29 14.55
C ILE A 12 4.65 18.75 13.16
N LEU A 13 5.51 18.64 12.14
CA LEU A 13 5.14 18.95 10.77
C LEU A 13 3.99 18.04 10.29
N PHE A 14 4.11 16.72 10.45
CA PHE A 14 3.08 15.78 10.01
C PHE A 14 1.74 16.03 10.70
N GLU A 15 1.74 16.19 12.02
CA GLU A 15 0.54 16.52 12.79
C GLU A 15 -0.08 17.86 12.35
N SER A 16 0.76 18.85 12.09
CA SER A 16 0.32 20.16 11.58
C SER A 16 -0.32 20.06 10.20
N MET A 17 0.25 19.26 9.29
CA MET A 17 -0.32 19.03 7.95
C MET A 17 -1.64 18.26 8.04
N ILE A 18 -1.74 17.28 8.92
CA ILE A 18 -2.99 16.54 9.19
C ILE A 18 -4.08 17.49 9.73
N ALA A 19 -3.74 18.36 10.65
CA ALA A 19 -4.68 19.35 11.20
C ALA A 19 -5.16 20.34 10.14
N LEU A 20 -4.22 20.85 9.33
CA LEU A 20 -4.53 21.75 8.22
C LEU A 20 -5.37 21.06 7.12
N ALA A 21 -5.10 19.79 6.81
CA ALA A 21 -5.88 19.04 5.84
C ALA A 21 -7.34 18.85 6.26
N ARG A 22 -7.61 18.80 7.57
CA ARG A 22 -8.99 18.65 8.11
C ARG A 22 -9.80 19.94 8.07
N LYS A 23 -9.16 21.09 8.22
CA LYS A 23 -9.83 22.39 8.41
C LYS A 23 -9.30 23.52 7.52
N GLY A 24 -8.28 23.26 6.73
CA GLY A 24 -7.62 24.27 5.89
C GLY A 24 -8.33 24.51 4.56
N ASP A 25 -7.83 25.50 3.84
CA ASP A 25 -8.31 25.86 2.50
C ASP A 25 -7.63 24.95 1.45
N PRO A 26 -8.36 24.38 0.49
CA PRO A 26 -7.78 23.58 -0.62
C PRO A 26 -6.69 24.30 -1.43
N LYS A 27 -6.66 25.65 -1.44
CA LYS A 27 -5.57 26.43 -2.07
C LYS A 27 -4.21 26.16 -1.41
N ASP A 28 -4.17 25.70 -0.17
CA ASP A 28 -2.93 25.44 0.57
C ASP A 28 -2.31 24.07 0.24
N LYS A 29 -3.03 23.24 -0.50
CA LYS A 29 -2.63 21.88 -0.83
C LYS A 29 -1.18 21.77 -1.32
N ASN A 30 -0.82 22.53 -2.34
CA ASN A 30 0.52 22.43 -2.93
C ASN A 30 1.62 22.90 -1.95
N SER A 31 1.35 23.91 -1.15
CA SER A 31 2.29 24.38 -0.11
C SER A 31 2.46 23.33 0.99
N MET A 32 1.39 22.63 1.38
CA MET A 32 1.44 21.56 2.36
C MET A 32 2.20 20.34 1.82
N LEU A 33 1.94 19.94 0.58
CA LEU A 33 2.66 18.84 -0.08
C LEU A 33 4.15 19.18 -0.25
N ALA A 34 4.50 20.43 -0.58
CA ALA A 34 5.88 20.87 -0.64
C ALA A 34 6.58 20.86 0.73
N ALA A 35 5.87 21.23 1.80
CA ALA A 35 6.41 21.16 3.16
C ALA A 35 6.73 19.71 3.56
N LEU A 36 5.84 18.75 3.24
CA LEU A 36 6.11 17.32 3.47
C LEU A 36 7.31 16.81 2.68
N GLN A 37 7.50 17.27 1.44
CA GLN A 37 8.65 16.91 0.59
C GLN A 37 9.97 17.50 1.06
N SER A 38 9.95 18.54 1.91
CA SER A 38 11.18 19.13 2.46
C SER A 38 11.87 18.27 3.52
N VAL A 39 11.19 17.23 4.01
CA VAL A 39 11.71 16.29 5.01
C VAL A 39 12.73 15.36 4.35
N ASN A 40 13.85 15.11 5.01
CA ASN A 40 14.81 14.11 4.56
C ASN A 40 14.28 12.71 4.91
N TYR A 41 13.76 11.99 3.91
CA TYR A 41 13.14 10.67 4.07
C TYR A 41 14.09 9.64 4.72
N ASP A 42 15.36 9.67 4.36
CA ASP A 42 16.35 8.67 4.82
C ASP A 42 16.76 8.86 6.28
N GLN A 43 16.45 10.01 6.87
CA GLN A 43 16.68 10.28 8.31
C GLN A 43 15.50 9.88 9.19
N LEU A 44 14.39 9.49 8.60
CA LEU A 44 13.19 9.08 9.34
C LEU A 44 13.27 7.61 9.75
N THR A 45 12.77 7.30 10.94
CA THR A 45 12.45 5.92 11.33
C THR A 45 11.33 5.37 10.45
N GLU A 46 11.19 4.04 10.35
CA GLU A 46 10.12 3.41 9.57
C GLU A 46 8.72 3.91 9.98
N SER A 47 8.47 4.07 11.27
CA SER A 47 7.21 4.65 11.77
C SER A 47 6.99 6.07 11.25
N GLN A 48 8.01 6.91 11.29
CA GLN A 48 7.92 8.29 10.78
C GLN A 48 7.77 8.32 9.26
N GLN A 49 8.38 7.38 8.52
CA GLN A 49 8.17 7.24 7.07
C GLN A 49 6.70 6.91 6.76
N ILE A 50 6.10 6.00 7.53
CA ILE A 50 4.68 5.66 7.42
C ILE A 50 3.81 6.90 7.71
N ASP A 51 4.10 7.64 8.77
CA ASP A 51 3.35 8.84 9.15
C ASP A 51 3.45 9.95 8.09
N LEU A 52 4.64 10.15 7.51
CA LEU A 52 4.85 11.05 6.39
C LEU A 52 3.96 10.68 5.19
N ILE A 53 3.96 9.40 4.79
CA ILE A 53 3.18 8.93 3.65
C ILE A 53 1.68 9.10 3.92
N ARG A 54 1.22 8.78 5.14
CA ARG A 54 -0.17 9.00 5.57
C ARG A 54 -0.55 10.48 5.57
N ALA A 55 0.38 11.37 5.92
CA ALA A 55 0.15 12.82 5.81
C ALA A 55 -0.08 13.24 4.34
N PHE A 56 0.73 12.73 3.39
CA PHE A 56 0.49 12.93 1.95
C PHE A 56 -0.89 12.42 1.53
N GLU A 57 -1.24 11.19 1.93
CA GLU A 57 -2.53 10.59 1.60
C GLU A 57 -3.70 11.44 2.10
N LEU A 58 -3.62 11.89 3.35
CA LEU A 58 -4.69 12.67 3.95
C LEU A 58 -4.85 14.05 3.29
N VAL A 59 -3.74 14.74 2.99
CA VAL A 59 -3.78 16.01 2.26
C VAL A 59 -4.46 15.81 0.92
N MET A 60 -4.06 14.81 0.14
CA MET A 60 -4.66 14.52 -1.17
C MET A 60 -6.12 14.08 -1.07
N ALA A 61 -6.46 13.23 -0.09
CA ALA A 61 -7.83 12.78 0.12
C ALA A 61 -8.80 13.91 0.46
N ARG A 62 -8.34 14.89 1.24
CA ARG A 62 -9.17 16.02 1.70
C ARG A 62 -9.20 17.19 0.72
N MET A 63 -8.08 17.45 0.04
CA MET A 63 -7.92 18.64 -0.80
C MET A 63 -7.85 18.31 -2.30
N GLY A 64 -7.99 17.03 -2.64
CA GLY A 64 -8.00 16.54 -4.02
C GLY A 64 -6.61 16.35 -4.64
N MET A 65 -6.60 15.86 -5.87
CA MET A 65 -5.37 15.59 -6.63
C MET A 65 -4.48 16.84 -6.73
N PRO A 66 -3.17 16.71 -6.52
CA PRO A 66 -2.23 17.79 -6.81
C PRO A 66 -2.19 18.13 -8.30
N ASP A 67 -1.69 19.33 -8.64
CA ASP A 67 -1.41 19.65 -10.04
C ASP A 67 -0.28 18.78 -10.62
N ALA A 68 -0.05 18.88 -11.92
CA ALA A 68 0.92 18.03 -12.61
C ALA A 68 2.35 18.18 -12.06
N THR A 69 2.73 19.40 -11.70
CA THR A 69 4.07 19.69 -11.14
C THR A 69 4.26 19.10 -9.75
N ALA A 70 3.32 19.34 -8.85
CA ALA A 70 3.35 18.81 -7.50
C ALA A 70 3.24 17.26 -7.52
N LYS A 71 2.40 16.71 -8.40
CA LYS A 71 2.30 15.26 -8.63
C LYS A 71 3.64 14.65 -9.03
N ALA A 72 4.32 15.25 -10.03
CA ALA A 72 5.62 14.76 -10.49
C ALA A 72 6.69 14.86 -9.39
N ALA A 73 6.69 15.94 -8.61
CA ALA A 73 7.60 16.12 -7.50
C ALA A 73 7.41 15.07 -6.40
N ILE A 74 6.16 14.76 -6.02
CA ILE A 74 5.87 13.71 -5.03
C ILE A 74 6.32 12.34 -5.54
N ILE A 75 6.06 12.03 -6.81
CA ILE A 75 6.52 10.77 -7.41
C ILE A 75 8.06 10.69 -7.38
N THR A 76 8.75 11.75 -7.75
CA THR A 76 10.22 11.80 -7.71
C THR A 76 10.76 11.61 -6.30
N TYR A 77 10.06 12.14 -5.30
CA TYR A 77 10.44 12.02 -3.89
C TYR A 77 10.20 10.60 -3.34
N LEU A 78 9.07 9.95 -3.65
CA LEU A 78 8.67 8.67 -3.04
C LEU A 78 9.10 7.43 -3.85
N ASP A 79 9.14 7.50 -5.21
CA ASP A 79 9.40 6.32 -6.06
C ASP A 79 10.76 5.65 -5.79
N PRO A 80 11.86 6.37 -5.47
CA PRO A 80 13.14 5.73 -5.14
C PRO A 80 13.09 4.82 -3.91
N HIS A 81 12.19 5.09 -2.96
CA HIS A 81 12.05 4.35 -1.71
C HIS A 81 11.14 3.11 -1.82
N TYR A 82 10.49 2.90 -2.97
CA TYR A 82 9.64 1.74 -3.20
C TYR A 82 10.29 0.74 -4.19
N PRO A 83 10.30 -0.59 -3.93
CA PRO A 83 9.90 -1.23 -2.68
C PRO A 83 10.90 -0.93 -1.55
N ALA A 84 10.37 -0.65 -0.36
CA ALA A 84 11.20 -0.45 0.81
C ALA A 84 11.76 -1.78 1.33
N LYS A 85 12.97 -1.72 1.91
CA LYS A 85 13.58 -2.87 2.62
C LYS A 85 12.93 -3.12 3.99
N GLY A 86 12.15 -2.15 4.48
CA GLY A 86 11.39 -2.23 5.72
C GLY A 86 10.16 -3.11 5.62
N GLY A 87 9.27 -2.99 6.62
CA GLY A 87 8.12 -3.85 6.79
C GLY A 87 7.05 -3.77 5.68
N ASN A 88 6.15 -4.72 5.71
CA ASN A 88 5.03 -4.78 4.76
C ASN A 88 4.11 -3.56 4.86
N GLU A 89 3.95 -2.97 6.05
CA GLU A 89 3.12 -1.80 6.24
C GLU A 89 3.64 -0.61 5.46
N LEU A 90 4.95 -0.31 5.55
CA LEU A 90 5.58 0.76 4.79
C LEU A 90 5.39 0.56 3.27
N ASN A 91 5.56 -0.66 2.79
CA ASN A 91 5.34 -0.98 1.38
C ASN A 91 3.89 -0.82 0.95
N ARG A 92 2.91 -1.11 1.82
CA ARG A 92 1.49 -0.87 1.56
C ARG A 92 1.18 0.62 1.41
N GLU A 93 1.71 1.45 2.31
CA GLU A 93 1.49 2.90 2.24
C GLU A 93 2.14 3.49 0.98
N LEU A 94 3.38 3.12 0.66
CA LEU A 94 4.07 3.59 -0.54
C LEU A 94 3.30 3.22 -1.83
N ILE A 95 2.88 1.97 -1.98
CA ILE A 95 2.16 1.57 -3.21
C ILE A 95 0.81 2.25 -3.35
N LYS A 96 0.08 2.50 -2.26
CA LYS A 96 -1.18 3.25 -2.29
C LYS A 96 -0.98 4.64 -2.91
N VAL A 97 -0.02 5.41 -2.39
CA VAL A 97 0.26 6.75 -2.89
C VAL A 97 0.75 6.71 -4.34
N LEU A 98 1.71 5.83 -4.65
CA LEU A 98 2.26 5.71 -6.00
C LEU A 98 1.22 5.24 -7.02
N ALA A 99 0.28 4.36 -6.63
CA ALA A 99 -0.83 3.96 -7.46
C ALA A 99 -1.83 5.09 -7.68
N TYR A 100 -2.19 5.81 -6.62
CA TYR A 100 -3.09 6.97 -6.70
C TYR A 100 -2.53 8.06 -7.61
N LEU A 101 -1.23 8.35 -7.52
CA LEU A 101 -0.53 9.32 -8.36
C LEU A 101 -0.20 8.79 -9.77
N ASP A 102 -0.59 7.56 -10.08
CA ASP A 102 -0.25 6.90 -11.35
C ASP A 102 1.25 6.94 -11.71
N ALA A 103 2.11 6.67 -10.72
CA ALA A 103 3.56 6.68 -10.88
C ALA A 103 4.01 5.65 -11.95
N PRO A 104 4.91 6.01 -12.90
CA PRO A 104 5.16 5.20 -14.10
C PRO A 104 5.82 3.85 -13.81
N LYS A 105 6.70 3.77 -12.80
CA LYS A 105 7.48 2.55 -12.50
C LYS A 105 6.78 1.56 -11.55
N LYS A 106 5.68 1.95 -10.90
CA LYS A 106 5.02 1.14 -9.86
C LYS A 106 4.70 -0.30 -10.29
N LYS A 107 4.23 -0.51 -11.51
CA LYS A 107 3.89 -1.85 -12.02
C LYS A 107 5.09 -2.76 -12.16
N LYS A 108 6.17 -2.27 -12.78
CA LYS A 108 7.41 -3.04 -12.91
C LYS A 108 7.99 -3.45 -11.57
N LYS A 109 7.78 -2.63 -10.54
CA LYS A 109 8.26 -2.90 -9.18
C LYS A 109 7.31 -3.82 -8.39
N THR A 110 5.98 -3.71 -8.60
CA THR A 110 4.98 -4.40 -7.78
C THR A 110 4.58 -5.76 -8.34
N VAL A 111 4.46 -5.91 -9.67
CA VAL A 111 4.02 -7.19 -10.27
C VAL A 111 4.89 -8.37 -9.84
N PRO A 112 6.24 -8.29 -9.83
CA PRO A 112 7.07 -9.38 -9.32
C PRO A 112 6.80 -9.72 -7.84
N LEU A 113 6.41 -8.73 -7.03
CA LEU A 113 6.12 -8.94 -5.60
C LEU A 113 4.86 -9.78 -5.38
N LEU A 114 3.96 -9.88 -6.37
CA LEU A 114 2.77 -10.74 -6.28
C LEU A 114 3.11 -12.24 -6.12
N SER A 115 4.31 -12.66 -6.50
CA SER A 115 4.73 -14.06 -6.38
C SER A 115 5.66 -14.31 -5.20
N VAL A 116 6.36 -13.29 -4.69
CA VAL A 116 7.42 -13.46 -3.68
C VAL A 116 7.11 -12.81 -2.34
N ALA A 117 6.19 -11.84 -2.29
CA ALA A 117 5.86 -11.16 -1.04
C ALA A 117 5.24 -12.16 -0.03
N LYS A 118 5.72 -12.08 1.20
CA LYS A 118 5.26 -12.87 2.33
C LYS A 118 4.61 -11.95 3.36
N ASP A 119 3.70 -12.50 4.12
CA ASP A 119 3.12 -11.77 5.24
C ASP A 119 4.14 -11.67 6.39
N ASP A 120 4.05 -10.59 7.16
CA ASP A 120 4.82 -10.47 8.38
C ASP A 120 4.34 -11.53 9.36
N ASN A 121 5.29 -12.25 9.96
CA ASN A 121 5.01 -13.31 10.94
C ASN A 121 4.17 -12.81 12.14
N SER A 122 4.13 -11.50 12.39
CA SER A 122 3.37 -10.86 13.47
C SER A 122 1.84 -10.94 13.30
N ALA A 123 1.30 -10.89 12.08
CA ALA A 123 -0.17 -10.96 11.89
C ALA A 123 -0.72 -12.39 12.07
N GLY A 124 0.05 -13.41 11.68
CA GLY A 124 -0.28 -14.81 11.93
C GLY A 124 0.04 -15.26 13.36
N GLN A 125 1.10 -14.69 13.95
CA GLN A 125 1.50 -15.01 15.32
C GLN A 125 0.62 -14.37 16.39
N GLN A 126 0.00 -13.21 16.18
CA GLN A 126 -0.94 -12.67 17.17
C GLN A 126 -2.22 -13.52 17.30
N SER A 127 -2.71 -14.09 16.21
CA SER A 127 -3.77 -15.12 16.33
C SER A 127 -3.25 -16.46 16.87
N ALA A 128 -2.00 -16.81 16.57
CA ALA A 128 -1.36 -18.05 17.04
C ALA A 128 -0.85 -17.94 18.48
N THR A 129 -0.39 -16.77 18.95
CA THR A 129 0.09 -16.60 20.33
C THR A 129 -1.04 -16.62 21.36
N ASN A 130 -2.24 -16.16 21.01
CA ASN A 130 -3.40 -16.38 21.88
C ASN A 130 -3.85 -17.84 21.90
N SER A 131 -3.36 -18.65 20.94
CA SER A 131 -3.63 -20.09 20.85
C SER A 131 -2.39 -20.94 21.18
N SER A 132 -1.23 -20.33 21.48
CA SER A 132 0.04 -21.05 21.69
C SER A 132 -0.05 -22.06 22.83
N ASP A 133 -0.74 -21.72 23.91
CA ASP A 133 -1.01 -22.65 25.01
C ASP A 133 -1.88 -23.85 24.61
N LEU A 134 -2.85 -23.64 23.71
CA LEU A 134 -3.69 -24.72 23.16
C LEU A 134 -2.93 -25.59 22.17
N ILE A 135 -2.06 -24.97 21.35
CA ILE A 135 -1.19 -25.67 20.39
C ILE A 135 -0.17 -26.54 21.13
N MET A 136 0.43 -26.03 22.21
CA MET A 136 1.39 -26.76 23.05
C MET A 136 0.74 -27.95 23.77
N ARG A 137 -0.55 -27.86 24.11
CA ARG A 137 -1.31 -28.92 24.77
C ARG A 137 -1.85 -30.02 23.83
N ASN A 138 -1.99 -29.69 22.54
CA ASN A 138 -2.50 -30.62 21.53
C ASN A 138 -1.79 -30.49 20.20
N PRO A 139 -0.74 -31.28 19.90
CA PRO A 139 0.02 -31.19 18.65
C PRO A 139 -0.84 -31.39 17.39
N GLN A 140 -1.91 -32.22 17.46
CA GLN A 140 -2.81 -32.44 16.34
C GLN A 140 -3.58 -31.17 15.99
N TYR A 141 -4.05 -30.44 16.99
CA TYR A 141 -4.71 -29.13 16.79
C TYR A 141 -3.77 -28.09 16.17
N GLY A 142 -2.52 -28.08 16.56
CA GLY A 142 -1.49 -27.21 15.96
C GLY A 142 -1.27 -27.51 14.48
N MET A 143 -1.23 -28.79 14.07
CA MET A 143 -1.11 -29.19 12.66
C MET A 143 -2.35 -28.82 11.85
N ASP A 144 -3.54 -28.95 12.42
CA ASP A 144 -4.79 -28.59 11.74
C ASP A 144 -4.90 -27.07 11.54
N ILE A 145 -4.49 -26.27 12.54
CA ILE A 145 -4.39 -24.81 12.39
C ILE A 145 -3.37 -24.45 11.32
N ALA A 146 -2.18 -25.05 11.31
CA ALA A 146 -1.17 -24.78 10.29
C ALA A 146 -1.70 -25.09 8.88
N LYS A 147 -2.45 -26.17 8.69
CA LYS A 147 -3.13 -26.50 7.42
C LYS A 147 -4.20 -25.45 7.04
N ILE A 148 -4.92 -24.92 8.01
CA ILE A 148 -5.92 -23.87 7.77
C ILE A 148 -5.21 -22.59 7.37
N LEU A 149 -4.18 -22.17 8.11
CA LEU A 149 -3.41 -20.95 7.83
C LEU A 149 -2.71 -21.01 6.47
N SER A 150 -2.21 -22.19 6.05
CA SER A 150 -1.58 -22.35 4.72
C SER A 150 -2.55 -22.21 3.54
N LYS A 151 -3.85 -22.24 3.80
CA LYS A 151 -4.90 -22.05 2.78
C LYS A 151 -5.42 -20.62 2.73
N LEU A 152 -4.99 -19.74 3.63
CA LEU A 152 -5.32 -18.34 3.58
C LEU A 152 -4.52 -17.63 2.48
N PRO A 153 -5.12 -16.64 1.83
CA PRO A 153 -4.40 -15.85 0.84
C PRO A 153 -3.29 -15.06 1.52
N PRO A 154 -2.13 -14.89 0.88
CA PRO A 154 -1.10 -13.99 1.36
C PRO A 154 -1.65 -12.55 1.37
N LEU A 155 -1.78 -11.96 2.55
CA LEU A 155 -2.35 -10.63 2.76
C LEU A 155 -1.59 -9.56 1.96
N GLN A 156 -0.26 -9.61 2.00
CA GLN A 156 0.58 -8.66 1.29
C GLN A 156 0.42 -8.75 -0.22
N GLN A 157 0.35 -9.96 -0.78
CA GLN A 157 0.10 -10.15 -2.22
C GLN A 157 -1.29 -9.66 -2.62
N THR A 158 -2.30 -9.99 -1.81
CA THR A 158 -3.69 -9.53 -2.02
C THR A 158 -3.77 -8.01 -2.02
N PHE A 159 -3.04 -7.36 -1.12
CA PHE A 159 -2.98 -5.91 -1.05
C PHE A 159 -2.35 -5.31 -2.32
N TYR A 160 -1.22 -5.84 -2.78
CA TYR A 160 -0.57 -5.39 -4.01
C TYR A 160 -1.47 -5.59 -5.24
N ALA A 161 -2.13 -6.73 -5.35
CA ALA A 161 -3.04 -6.99 -6.46
C ALA A 161 -4.21 -6.00 -6.49
N THR A 162 -4.76 -5.68 -5.30
CA THR A 162 -5.84 -4.70 -5.17
C THR A 162 -5.37 -3.28 -5.49
N ALA A 163 -4.19 -2.87 -5.02
CA ALA A 163 -3.61 -1.57 -5.35
C ALA A 163 -3.38 -1.44 -6.87
N LEU A 164 -2.87 -2.48 -7.51
CA LEU A 164 -2.65 -2.52 -8.96
C LEU A 164 -3.95 -2.51 -9.77
N SER A 165 -5.08 -2.96 -9.21
CA SER A 165 -6.38 -2.95 -9.91
C SER A 165 -6.87 -1.54 -10.24
N GLN A 166 -6.38 -0.51 -9.55
CA GLN A 166 -6.70 0.90 -9.79
C GLN A 166 -5.82 1.56 -10.85
N VAL A 167 -4.80 0.86 -11.33
CA VAL A 167 -3.78 1.42 -12.23
C VAL A 167 -4.21 1.30 -13.69
N LYS A 168 -4.30 2.45 -14.39
CA LYS A 168 -4.86 2.55 -15.75
C LYS A 168 -3.80 2.49 -16.85
N THR A 169 -2.62 3.07 -16.63
CA THR A 169 -1.64 3.32 -17.71
C THR A 169 -0.38 2.49 -17.59
N GLY A 170 0.36 2.30 -18.70
CA GLY A 170 1.69 1.68 -18.74
C GLY A 170 1.71 0.16 -18.54
N TRP A 171 0.62 -0.54 -18.79
CA TRP A 171 0.60 -1.99 -18.84
C TRP A 171 1.26 -2.50 -20.14
N THR A 172 2.10 -3.52 -20.01
CA THR A 172 2.61 -4.30 -21.13
C THR A 172 1.95 -5.68 -21.13
N PRO A 173 1.94 -6.43 -22.27
CA PRO A 173 1.40 -7.80 -22.29
C PRO A 173 1.97 -8.68 -21.20
N ALA A 174 3.30 -8.67 -21.04
CA ALA A 174 3.98 -9.49 -20.05
C ALA A 174 3.58 -9.16 -18.61
N LEU A 175 3.45 -7.85 -18.27
CA LEU A 175 3.01 -7.44 -16.95
C LEU A 175 1.54 -7.80 -16.68
N LEU A 176 0.67 -7.69 -17.71
CA LEU A 176 -0.72 -8.11 -17.58
C LEU A 176 -0.84 -9.61 -17.37
N ASP A 177 -0.08 -10.41 -18.16
CA ASP A 177 -0.08 -11.86 -18.03
C ASP A 177 0.35 -12.31 -16.63
N GLU A 178 1.45 -11.76 -16.11
CA GLU A 178 1.92 -12.03 -14.75
C GLU A 178 0.90 -11.61 -13.68
N TYR A 179 0.30 -10.43 -13.86
CA TYR A 179 -0.71 -9.91 -12.94
C TYR A 179 -1.97 -10.78 -12.91
N PHE A 180 -2.50 -11.18 -14.06
CA PHE A 180 -3.70 -12.03 -14.12
C PHE A 180 -3.44 -13.48 -13.74
N LYS A 181 -2.22 -14.01 -13.91
CA LYS A 181 -1.80 -15.29 -13.34
C LYS A 181 -1.93 -15.31 -11.82
N TRP A 182 -1.67 -14.20 -11.15
CA TRP A 182 -1.88 -14.13 -9.71
C TRP A 182 -3.37 -14.32 -9.34
N TYR A 183 -4.30 -13.67 -10.05
CA TYR A 183 -5.74 -13.87 -9.80
C TYR A 183 -6.16 -15.33 -10.00
N TYR A 184 -5.66 -15.96 -11.05
CA TYR A 184 -5.93 -17.39 -11.28
C TYR A 184 -5.51 -18.26 -10.09
N LYS A 185 -4.35 -17.99 -9.49
CA LYS A 185 -3.90 -18.66 -8.27
C LYS A 185 -4.76 -18.26 -7.05
N ALA A 186 -5.14 -16.99 -6.96
CA ALA A 186 -5.85 -16.46 -5.81
C ALA A 186 -7.23 -17.11 -5.61
N PHE A 187 -7.91 -17.54 -6.67
CA PHE A 187 -9.17 -18.26 -6.57
C PHE A 187 -9.05 -19.65 -5.91
N ASN A 188 -7.85 -20.19 -5.82
CA ASN A 188 -7.62 -21.47 -5.12
C ASN A 188 -7.42 -21.30 -3.60
N TYR A 189 -7.25 -20.09 -3.10
CA TYR A 189 -7.16 -19.83 -1.68
C TYR A 189 -8.53 -19.97 -1.00
N LYS A 190 -8.52 -20.53 0.21
CA LYS A 190 -9.74 -20.68 1.03
C LYS A 190 -9.76 -19.55 2.09
N GLY A 191 -10.31 -18.41 1.70
CA GLY A 191 -10.67 -17.37 2.64
C GLY A 191 -12.09 -17.56 3.21
N GLY A 192 -12.54 -16.63 4.07
CA GLY A 192 -13.93 -16.60 4.52
C GLY A 192 -14.91 -16.39 3.35
N HIS A 193 -16.22 -16.48 3.64
CA HIS A 193 -17.29 -16.43 2.62
C HIS A 193 -17.17 -15.26 1.64
N SER A 194 -16.71 -14.09 2.08
CA SER A 194 -16.58 -12.89 1.25
C SER A 194 -15.30 -12.85 0.40
N PHE A 195 -14.34 -13.75 0.64
CA PHE A 195 -13.01 -13.64 0.04
C PHE A 195 -13.03 -13.82 -1.48
N VAL A 196 -13.72 -14.84 -1.97
CA VAL A 196 -13.84 -15.10 -3.42
C VAL A 196 -14.53 -13.93 -4.12
N GLY A 197 -15.57 -13.37 -3.52
CA GLY A 197 -16.27 -12.18 -4.03
C GLY A 197 -15.37 -10.94 -4.07
N PHE A 198 -14.52 -10.77 -3.05
CA PHE A 198 -13.55 -9.68 -3.01
C PHE A 198 -12.49 -9.82 -4.12
N ILE A 199 -11.92 -11.02 -4.32
CA ILE A 199 -10.95 -11.30 -5.38
C ILE A 199 -11.57 -11.07 -6.76
N ASP A 200 -12.82 -11.52 -6.99
CA ASP A 200 -13.51 -11.32 -8.26
C ASP A 200 -13.81 -9.84 -8.51
N SER A 201 -14.22 -9.10 -7.48
CA SER A 201 -14.44 -7.65 -7.59
C SER A 201 -13.15 -6.89 -7.93
N SER A 202 -12.04 -7.25 -7.28
CA SER A 202 -10.72 -6.68 -7.58
C SER A 202 -10.28 -7.02 -9.01
N ARG A 203 -10.46 -8.27 -9.46
CA ARG A 203 -10.18 -8.71 -10.83
C ARG A 203 -11.03 -7.94 -11.85
N LYS A 204 -12.33 -7.78 -11.60
CA LYS A 204 -13.23 -7.00 -12.48
C LYS A 204 -12.82 -5.53 -12.55
N ALA A 205 -12.36 -4.94 -11.45
CA ALA A 205 -11.82 -3.59 -11.46
C ALA A 205 -10.53 -3.50 -12.30
N ALA A 206 -9.64 -4.48 -12.17
CA ALA A 206 -8.43 -4.58 -12.98
C ALA A 206 -8.73 -4.70 -14.48
N LEU A 207 -9.70 -5.55 -14.87
CA LEU A 207 -10.11 -5.74 -16.27
C LEU A 207 -10.62 -4.45 -16.93
N LYS A 208 -11.31 -3.58 -16.17
CA LYS A 208 -11.76 -2.27 -16.70
C LYS A 208 -10.61 -1.35 -17.10
N ASN A 209 -9.42 -1.58 -16.57
CA ASN A 209 -8.23 -0.79 -16.81
C ASN A 209 -7.26 -1.43 -17.82
N VAL A 210 -7.62 -2.60 -18.38
CA VAL A 210 -6.88 -3.21 -19.51
C VAL A 210 -7.18 -2.43 -20.78
N PRO A 211 -6.18 -2.11 -21.61
CA PRO A 211 -6.39 -1.50 -22.93
C PRO A 211 -7.35 -2.33 -23.80
N LYS A 212 -8.25 -1.64 -24.53
CA LYS A 212 -9.31 -2.30 -25.31
C LYS A 212 -8.82 -3.08 -26.54
N ASP A 213 -7.59 -2.88 -26.93
CA ASP A 213 -6.90 -3.53 -28.04
C ASP A 213 -6.24 -4.86 -27.62
N ARG A 214 -6.57 -5.37 -26.43
CA ARG A 214 -5.98 -6.58 -25.85
C ARG A 214 -6.98 -7.46 -25.14
#